data_c8d19b94fac0798ea3c6fe9fb70d6eca
#
_entry.id   c8d19b94fac0798ea3c6fe9fb70d6eca
#
_cell.length_a   1.000
_cell.length_b   1.000
_cell.length_c   1.000
_cell.angle_alpha   90.00
_cell.angle_beta   90.00
_cell.angle_gamma   90.00
#
_symmetry.space_group_name_H-M   'P 1'
#
loop_
_entity.id
_entity.type
_entity.pdbx_description
1 polymer ?
#
loop_
_entity_poly.entity_id
_entity_poly.type
_entity_poly.pdbx_seq_one_letter_code
_entity_poly.pdbx_strand_id
1 'polypeptide(L)'
;MEKELLVYIDGEYYPKSQAKISVYDHGLLYGDGVFEGIRAYNGIVFKLKEHVDRLYRSAHTILLHIPVTKEEMIHIVLETLRKNNLKDAYIRLVVTRGIGDLGLDPRKCPKPTIIVIADTIKLHKT
;
A
#
# COMPACT_ATOMS: atom_id res chain seq x y z
N MET A 1 -21.44 -10.68 -13.93
CA MET A 1 -20.94 -9.44 -13.31
C MET A 1 -19.51 -9.63 -12.87
N GLU A 2 -18.64 -8.77 -13.36
CA GLU A 2 -17.26 -8.78 -12.92
C GLU A 2 -17.17 -8.27 -11.50
N LYS A 3 -16.41 -8.98 -10.67
CA LYS A 3 -16.12 -8.51 -9.32
C LYS A 3 -15.10 -7.38 -9.41
N GLU A 4 -15.37 -6.31 -8.69
CA GLU A 4 -14.37 -5.26 -8.54
C GLU A 4 -13.17 -5.80 -7.76
N LEU A 5 -12.00 -5.26 -8.07
CA LEU A 5 -10.81 -5.50 -7.28
C LEU A 5 -11.01 -4.94 -5.87
N LEU A 6 -10.41 -5.60 -4.89
CA LEU A 6 -10.44 -5.16 -3.50
C LEU A 6 -9.14 -4.44 -3.16
N VAL A 7 -9.26 -3.31 -2.47
CA VAL A 7 -8.14 -2.49 -2.02
C VAL A 7 -8.05 -2.59 -0.50
N TYR A 8 -6.86 -2.89 0.00
CA TYR A 8 -6.61 -2.90 1.44
C TYR A 8 -6.31 -1.47 1.91
N ILE A 9 -7.03 -1.04 2.95
CA ILE A 9 -6.77 0.24 3.63
C ILE A 9 -6.91 0.01 5.12
N ASP A 10 -5.82 0.12 5.85
CA ASP A 10 -5.79 0.09 7.33
C ASP A 10 -6.56 -1.07 7.96
N GLY A 11 -6.40 -2.28 7.42
CA GLY A 11 -7.00 -3.48 7.99
C GLY A 11 -8.32 -3.90 7.36
N GLU A 12 -8.89 -3.10 6.47
CA GLU A 12 -10.15 -3.40 5.82
C GLU A 12 -9.97 -3.50 4.30
N TYR A 13 -10.83 -4.28 3.66
CA TYR A 13 -10.85 -4.41 2.20
C TYR A 13 -12.08 -3.72 1.65
N TYR A 14 -11.86 -2.86 0.67
CA TYR A 14 -12.92 -2.08 0.02
C TYR A 14 -12.96 -2.37 -1.47
N PRO A 15 -14.16 -2.45 -2.08
CA PRO A 15 -14.23 -2.47 -3.54
C PRO A 15 -13.54 -1.24 -4.13
N LYS A 16 -12.88 -1.42 -5.26
CA LYS A 16 -12.10 -0.36 -5.91
C LYS A 16 -12.86 0.96 -6.01
N SER A 17 -14.16 0.93 -6.36
CA SER A 17 -14.98 2.13 -6.50
C SER A 17 -15.27 2.82 -5.18
N GLN A 18 -15.05 2.14 -4.05
CA GLN A 18 -15.33 2.66 -2.71
C GLN A 18 -14.06 2.85 -1.88
N ALA A 19 -12.89 2.54 -2.45
CA ALA A 19 -11.62 2.68 -1.75
C ALA A 19 -11.20 4.15 -1.77
N LYS A 20 -11.31 4.81 -0.63
CA LYS A 20 -11.07 6.25 -0.49
C LYS A 20 -10.28 6.54 0.76
N ILE A 21 -9.49 7.62 0.72
CA ILE A 21 -8.80 8.12 1.90
C ILE A 21 -9.26 9.56 2.16
N SER A 22 -9.00 10.03 3.38
CA SER A 22 -9.34 11.39 3.77
C SER A 22 -8.55 12.41 2.94
N VAL A 23 -9.18 13.55 2.61
CA VAL A 23 -8.48 14.67 1.96
C VAL A 23 -7.49 15.34 2.91
N TYR A 24 -7.54 15.03 4.20
CA TYR A 24 -6.56 15.49 5.19
C TYR A 24 -5.42 14.52 5.41
N ASP A 25 -5.31 13.48 4.59
CA ASP A 25 -4.16 12.59 4.62
C ASP A 25 -2.93 13.35 4.10
N HIS A 26 -1.86 13.37 4.89
CA HIS A 26 -0.64 14.10 4.52
C HIS A 26 0.06 13.50 3.31
N GLY A 27 -0.21 12.24 2.99
CA GLY A 27 0.25 11.67 1.72
C GLY A 27 -0.34 12.39 0.52
N LEU A 28 -1.65 12.72 0.61
CA LEU A 28 -2.32 13.49 -0.43
C LEU A 28 -1.88 14.96 -0.42
N LEU A 29 -1.89 15.59 0.75
CA LEU A 29 -1.63 17.03 0.85
C LEU A 29 -0.17 17.40 0.59
N TYR A 30 0.78 16.58 1.03
CA TYR A 30 2.19 16.95 1.04
C TYR A 30 3.11 15.88 0.46
N GLY A 31 2.57 14.78 -0.03
CA GLY A 31 3.40 13.68 -0.50
C GLY A 31 4.22 13.03 0.61
N ASP A 32 3.77 13.16 1.86
CA ASP A 32 4.50 12.62 3.01
C ASP A 32 4.18 11.13 3.19
N GLY A 33 5.05 10.31 2.63
CA GLY A 33 4.86 8.87 2.67
C GLY A 33 5.92 8.13 1.89
N VAL A 34 5.79 6.82 1.85
CA VAL A 34 6.68 5.92 1.11
C VAL A 34 5.86 4.90 0.34
N PHE A 35 6.44 4.35 -0.74
CA PHE A 35 5.75 3.33 -1.50
C PHE A 35 6.72 2.38 -2.17
N GLU A 36 6.21 1.20 -2.55
CA GLU A 36 6.92 0.20 -3.35
C GLU A 36 6.01 -0.25 -4.48
N GLY A 37 6.60 -0.46 -5.66
CA GLY A 37 5.93 -1.12 -6.78
C GLY A 37 6.48 -2.53 -6.88
N ILE A 38 5.60 -3.53 -6.78
CA ILE A 38 5.98 -4.93 -6.67
C ILE A 38 5.24 -5.73 -7.73
N ARG A 39 5.90 -6.72 -8.31
CA ARG A 39 5.27 -7.58 -9.31
C ARG A 39 5.08 -8.99 -8.78
N ALA A 40 4.01 -9.63 -9.21
CA ALA A 40 3.76 -11.04 -8.96
C ALA A 40 3.62 -11.76 -10.29
N TYR A 41 4.16 -12.96 -10.36
CA TYR A 41 4.07 -13.82 -11.54
C TYR A 41 3.71 -15.22 -11.08
N ASN A 42 2.69 -15.79 -11.68
CA ASN A 42 2.26 -17.15 -11.41
C ASN A 42 1.97 -17.38 -9.92
N GLY A 43 1.41 -16.37 -9.25
CA GLY A 43 1.06 -16.43 -7.84
C GLY A 43 2.22 -16.14 -6.89
N ILE A 44 3.42 -15.89 -7.42
CA ILE A 44 4.61 -15.64 -6.60
C ILE A 44 4.97 -14.16 -6.67
N VAL A 45 5.04 -13.51 -5.51
CA VAL A 45 5.42 -12.11 -5.43
C VAL A 45 6.94 -12.01 -5.50
N PHE A 46 7.43 -11.30 -6.52
CA PHE A 46 8.85 -11.22 -6.81
C PHE A 46 9.57 -10.31 -5.82
N LYS A 47 10.55 -10.88 -5.12
CA LYS A 47 11.41 -10.16 -4.15
C LYS A 47 10.61 -9.41 -3.07
N LEU A 48 9.55 -10.03 -2.58
CA LEU A 48 8.67 -9.38 -1.61
C LEU A 48 9.42 -8.94 -0.35
N LYS A 49 10.27 -9.80 0.20
CA LYS A 49 11.05 -9.47 1.40
C LYS A 49 11.92 -8.25 1.17
N GLU A 50 12.63 -8.20 0.05
CA GLU A 50 13.52 -7.09 -0.30
C GLU A 50 12.74 -5.78 -0.46
N HIS A 51 11.55 -5.83 -1.08
CA HIS A 51 10.67 -4.66 -1.22
C HIS A 51 10.19 -4.18 0.15
N VAL A 52 9.79 -5.09 1.01
CA VAL A 52 9.32 -4.73 2.35
C VAL A 52 10.47 -4.14 3.17
N ASP A 53 11.65 -4.75 3.12
CA ASP A 53 12.82 -4.21 3.80
C ASP A 53 13.13 -2.79 3.34
N ARG A 54 13.05 -2.53 2.03
CA ARG A 54 13.30 -1.20 1.49
C ARG A 54 12.23 -0.19 1.89
N LEU A 55 10.96 -0.61 1.93
CA LEU A 55 9.87 0.25 2.39
C LEU A 55 10.14 0.73 3.81
N TYR A 56 10.56 -0.17 4.71
CA TYR A 56 10.83 0.18 6.09
C TYR A 56 12.07 1.07 6.22
N ARG A 57 13.10 0.85 5.39
CA ARG A 57 14.26 1.75 5.35
C ARG A 57 13.87 3.15 4.88
N SER A 58 13.04 3.23 3.84
CA SER A 58 12.54 4.52 3.33
C SER A 58 11.72 5.25 4.39
N ALA A 59 10.87 4.53 5.09
CA ALA A 59 10.06 5.08 6.18
C ALA A 59 10.96 5.62 7.31
N HIS A 60 11.99 4.86 7.67
CA HIS A 60 12.94 5.28 8.71
C HIS A 60 13.63 6.60 8.33
N THR A 61 13.98 6.77 7.05
CA THR A 61 14.62 7.99 6.56
C THR A 61 13.77 9.24 6.80
N ILE A 62 12.44 9.13 6.72
CA ILE A 62 11.53 10.25 6.98
C ILE A 62 10.89 10.18 8.36
N LEU A 63 11.43 9.32 9.24
CA LEU A 63 10.96 9.13 10.62
C LEU A 63 9.48 8.76 10.67
N LEU A 64 9.04 7.96 9.73
CA LEU A 64 7.69 7.42 9.67
C LEU A 64 7.69 6.03 10.29
N HIS A 65 6.97 5.87 11.41
CA HIS A 65 6.86 4.57 12.06
C HIS A 65 5.69 3.79 11.47
N ILE A 66 6.00 2.70 10.77
CA ILE A 66 4.97 1.83 10.19
C ILE A 66 4.37 0.99 11.34
N PRO A 67 3.03 1.03 11.52
CA PRO A 67 2.41 0.44 12.72
C PRO A 67 2.26 -1.09 12.70
N VAL A 68 2.80 -1.76 11.69
CA VAL A 68 2.80 -3.23 11.61
C VAL A 68 4.24 -3.72 11.43
N THR A 69 4.50 -4.97 11.79
CA THR A 69 5.81 -5.58 11.59
C THR A 69 6.02 -5.89 10.11
N LYS A 70 7.29 -6.15 9.73
CA LYS A 70 7.61 -6.56 8.35
C LYS A 70 6.88 -7.86 7.99
N GLU A 71 6.80 -8.80 8.93
CA GLU A 71 6.11 -10.08 8.73
C GLU A 71 4.62 -9.86 8.49
N GLU A 72 4.01 -8.98 9.28
CA GLU A 72 2.61 -8.61 9.09
C GLU A 72 2.39 -7.92 7.74
N MET A 73 3.32 -7.06 7.32
CA MET A 73 3.22 -6.38 6.02
C MET A 73 3.31 -7.38 4.87
N ILE A 74 4.20 -8.35 4.96
CA ILE A 74 4.31 -9.42 3.97
C ILE A 74 2.99 -10.17 3.87
N HIS A 75 2.41 -10.50 5.02
CA HIS A 75 1.12 -11.20 5.07
C HIS A 75 0.00 -10.36 4.42
N ILE A 76 -0.03 -9.06 4.69
CA ILE A 76 -1.02 -8.15 4.11
C ILE A 76 -0.93 -8.14 2.58
N VAL A 77 0.29 -8.07 2.03
CA VAL A 77 0.50 -8.07 0.58
C VAL A 77 0.02 -9.38 -0.03
N LEU A 78 0.41 -10.51 0.56
CA LEU A 78 0.02 -11.83 0.06
C LEU A 78 -1.48 -12.03 0.13
N GLU A 79 -2.10 -11.60 1.23
CA GLU A 79 -3.54 -11.72 1.43
C GLU A 79 -4.31 -10.85 0.43
N THR A 80 -3.82 -9.66 0.14
CA THR A 80 -4.43 -8.77 -0.86
C THR A 80 -4.43 -9.43 -2.24
N LEU A 81 -3.31 -10.05 -2.61
CA LEU A 81 -3.21 -10.77 -3.88
C LEU A 81 -4.20 -11.95 -3.93
N ARG A 82 -4.24 -12.71 -2.84
CA ARG A 82 -5.11 -13.89 -2.74
C ARG A 82 -6.59 -13.51 -2.81
N LYS A 83 -7.01 -12.48 -2.09
CA LYS A 83 -8.41 -12.01 -2.08
C LYS A 83 -8.85 -11.51 -3.45
N ASN A 84 -7.92 -11.02 -4.25
CA ASN A 84 -8.21 -10.57 -5.60
C ASN A 84 -8.10 -11.70 -6.64
N ASN A 85 -7.70 -12.87 -6.20
CA ASN A 85 -7.56 -14.05 -7.07
C ASN A 85 -6.67 -13.78 -8.29
N LEU A 86 -5.59 -13.03 -8.06
CA LEU A 86 -4.63 -12.65 -9.10
C LEU A 86 -3.37 -13.49 -9.01
N LYS A 87 -2.88 -13.94 -10.15
CA LYS A 87 -1.60 -14.67 -10.26
C LYS A 87 -0.51 -13.80 -10.84
N ASP A 88 -0.84 -13.02 -11.87
CA ASP A 88 0.07 -12.05 -12.47
C ASP A 88 -0.47 -10.68 -12.12
N ALA A 89 0.30 -9.92 -11.37
CA ALA A 89 -0.21 -8.67 -10.82
C ALA A 89 0.88 -7.64 -10.63
N TYR A 90 0.46 -6.39 -10.65
CA TYR A 90 1.24 -5.26 -10.15
C TYR A 90 0.65 -4.86 -8.79
N ILE A 91 1.53 -4.72 -7.82
CA ILE A 91 1.12 -4.39 -6.45
C ILE A 91 1.75 -3.04 -6.08
N ARG A 92 0.90 -2.11 -5.65
CA ARG A 92 1.36 -0.83 -5.09
C ARG A 92 1.13 -0.87 -3.59
N LEU A 93 2.23 -0.81 -2.84
CA LEU A 93 2.22 -0.78 -1.38
C LEU A 93 2.59 0.63 -0.94
N VAL A 94 1.68 1.29 -0.22
CA VAL A 94 1.84 2.69 0.16
C VAL A 94 1.64 2.84 1.66
N VAL A 95 2.52 3.61 2.31
CA VAL A 95 2.30 4.03 3.70
C VAL A 95 2.48 5.54 3.73
N THR A 96 1.41 6.25 4.12
CA THR A 96 1.46 7.70 4.28
C THR A 96 1.63 8.07 5.74
N ARG A 97 1.96 9.35 6.01
CA ARG A 97 1.98 9.89 7.37
C ARG A 97 0.63 9.77 8.05
N GLY A 98 -0.45 9.73 7.26
CA GLY A 98 -1.81 9.59 7.76
C GLY A 98 -2.56 10.91 7.86
N ILE A 99 -3.75 10.82 8.44
CA ILE A 99 -4.67 11.95 8.55
C ILE A 99 -4.15 12.93 9.60
N GLY A 100 -4.08 14.20 9.22
CA GLY A 100 -3.69 15.28 10.12
C GLY A 100 -4.52 16.53 9.88
N ASP A 101 -3.90 17.68 10.00
CA ASP A 101 -4.52 18.96 9.66
C ASP A 101 -3.76 19.60 8.49
N LEU A 102 -4.06 20.85 8.18
CA LEU A 102 -3.39 21.55 7.07
C LEU A 102 -1.96 22.01 7.41
N GLY A 103 -1.54 21.88 8.67
CA GLY A 103 -0.17 22.20 9.03
C GLY A 103 0.80 21.12 8.60
N LEU A 104 2.06 21.48 8.41
CA LEU A 104 3.10 20.58 7.95
C LEU A 104 3.67 19.68 9.04
N ASP A 105 3.28 19.90 10.31
CA ASP A 105 3.85 19.18 11.45
C ASP A 105 3.39 17.71 11.44
N PRO A 106 4.30 16.75 11.20
CA PRO A 106 3.94 15.33 11.17
C PRO A 106 3.44 14.81 12.53
N ARG A 107 3.72 15.51 13.62
CA ARG A 107 3.24 15.13 14.95
C ARG A 107 1.72 15.29 15.07
N LYS A 108 1.09 16.01 14.15
CA LYS A 108 -0.36 16.16 14.08
C LYS A 108 -1.05 14.99 13.38
N CYS A 109 -0.28 14.03 12.90
CA CYS A 109 -0.79 12.82 12.27
C CYS A 109 -0.60 11.66 13.25
N PRO A 110 -1.66 11.26 13.97
CA PRO A 110 -1.50 10.26 15.03
C PRO A 110 -1.27 8.84 14.51
N LYS A 111 -1.67 8.55 13.27
CA LYS A 111 -1.61 7.19 12.74
C LYS A 111 -1.34 7.18 11.24
N PRO A 112 -0.29 6.48 10.80
CA PRO A 112 -0.04 6.28 9.36
C PRO A 112 -1.17 5.51 8.68
N THR A 113 -1.35 5.76 7.38
CA THR A 113 -2.31 5.06 6.54
C THR A 113 -1.57 4.02 5.70
N ILE A 114 -2.02 2.77 5.73
CA ILE A 114 -1.45 1.68 4.92
C ILE A 114 -2.43 1.32 3.82
N ILE A 115 -1.95 1.35 2.57
CA ILE A 115 -2.77 1.03 1.40
C ILE A 115 -2.05 -0.03 0.58
N VAL A 116 -2.78 -1.08 0.18
CA VAL A 116 -2.24 -2.07 -0.77
C VAL A 116 -3.24 -2.23 -1.90
N ILE A 117 -2.75 -1.97 -3.12
CA ILE A 117 -3.52 -2.10 -4.35
C ILE A 117 -2.87 -3.21 -5.18
N ALA A 118 -3.67 -4.17 -5.64
CA ALA A 118 -3.22 -5.19 -6.57
C ALA A 118 -4.09 -5.12 -7.81
N ASP A 119 -3.45 -5.08 -8.98
CA ASP A 119 -4.15 -5.01 -10.26
C ASP A 119 -3.48 -5.94 -11.27
N THR A 120 -4.15 -6.20 -12.36
CA THR A 120 -3.61 -7.03 -13.43
C THR A 120 -2.45 -6.32 -14.12
N ILE A 121 -1.46 -7.11 -14.55
CA ILE A 121 -0.39 -6.57 -15.40
C ILE A 121 -0.89 -6.62 -16.84
N LYS A 122 -0.95 -5.46 -17.49
CA LYS A 122 -1.20 -5.40 -18.93
C LYS A 122 0.13 -5.35 -19.64
N LEU A 123 0.45 -6.45 -20.35
CA LEU A 123 1.61 -6.47 -21.22
C LEU A 123 1.24 -5.76 -22.51
N HIS A 124 1.73 -4.54 -22.68
CA HIS A 124 1.56 -3.82 -23.93
C HIS A 124 2.60 -4.32 -24.91
N LYS A 125 2.13 -4.91 -26.00
CA LYS A 125 3.00 -5.17 -27.14
C LYS A 125 3.17 -3.86 -27.90
N THR A 126 4.32 -3.33 -27.83
CA THR A 126 4.71 -2.22 -28.70
C THR A 126 5.44 -2.76 -29.90
#